data_f2889d53bb31d313794e13722e8b0eb8
#
_entry.id   f2889d53bb31d313794e13722e8b0eb8
#
_cell.length_a   1.000
_cell.length_b   1.000
_cell.length_c   1.000
_cell.angle_alpha   90.00
_cell.angle_beta   90.00
_cell.angle_gamma   90.00
#
_symmetry.space_group_name_H-M   'P 1'
#
loop_
_entity.id
_entity.type
_entity.pdbx_description
1 polymer ?
#
loop_
_entity_poly.entity_id
_entity_poly.type
_entity_poly.pdbx_seq_one_letter_code
_entity_poly.pdbx_strand_id
1 'polypeptide(L)'
;MRSCNLRGSLVSWQADQKKNGGDDKMKTALVADGKYRSSIAAVRALHRAGYRVVVTQTRADVKSAPAVSVSKSCDDFRWIDGACADADYAEKMLSVLKEYEHPVLFCVGAVTLNTVAARREEFAALANFLIAPKETLDALNDKESVHQRALELGIPVPREYDGTPESYPVVVKPHCGEKFGLKAAGRFGVANN
;
A
#
# COMPACT_ATOMS: atom_id res chain seq x y z
N MET A 1 23.68 16.47 17.97
CA MET A 1 22.25 16.08 18.00
C MET A 1 21.41 17.27 17.55
N ARG A 2 20.87 17.24 16.33
CA ARG A 2 19.93 18.28 15.85
C ARG A 2 18.53 17.68 15.95
N SER A 3 17.69 18.23 16.82
CA SER A 3 16.30 17.82 16.96
C SER A 3 15.54 18.21 15.69
N CYS A 4 14.96 17.23 15.02
CA CYS A 4 14.10 17.42 13.85
C CYS A 4 12.76 17.98 14.35
N ASN A 5 12.50 19.25 14.06
CA ASN A 5 11.29 19.93 14.50
C ASN A 5 10.13 19.65 13.53
N LEU A 6 9.47 18.52 13.69
CA LEU A 6 8.35 18.04 12.84
C LEU A 6 7.03 18.83 13.07
N ARG A 7 6.96 19.73 14.06
CA ARG A 7 5.73 20.50 14.36
C ARG A 7 5.49 21.65 13.39
N GLY A 8 6.53 22.20 12.76
CA GLY A 8 6.40 23.33 11.84
C GLY A 8 5.78 22.99 10.48
N SER A 9 5.99 21.79 9.98
CA SER A 9 5.54 21.38 8.63
C SER A 9 4.04 21.03 8.55
N LEU A 10 3.46 20.50 9.62
CA LEU A 10 2.03 20.14 9.68
C LEU A 10 1.13 21.39 9.78
N VAL A 11 1.59 22.44 10.47
CA VAL A 11 0.81 23.68 10.64
C VAL A 11 0.81 24.51 9.36
N SER A 12 1.91 24.51 8.59
CA SER A 12 1.97 25.19 7.28
C SER A 12 1.07 24.51 6.24
N TRP A 13 1.03 23.19 6.24
CA TRP A 13 0.19 22.43 5.32
C TRP A 13 -1.32 22.66 5.55
N GLN A 14 -1.74 22.80 6.82
CA GLN A 14 -3.14 23.13 7.15
C GLN A 14 -3.50 24.58 6.81
N ALA A 15 -2.56 25.50 6.86
CA ALA A 15 -2.78 26.92 6.53
C ALA A 15 -2.94 27.16 5.01
N ASP A 16 -2.22 26.40 4.18
CA ASP A 16 -2.30 26.50 2.72
C ASP A 16 -3.61 25.93 2.16
N GLN A 17 -4.24 24.97 2.83
CA GLN A 17 -5.56 24.45 2.44
C GLN A 17 -6.68 25.48 2.58
N LYS A 18 -6.56 26.46 3.49
CA LYS A 18 -7.56 27.52 3.70
C LYS A 18 -7.52 28.69 2.70
N LYS A 19 -6.48 28.78 1.86
CA LYS A 19 -6.27 29.91 0.95
C LYS A 19 -6.76 29.67 -0.49
N ASN A 20 -7.06 28.43 -0.86
CA ASN A 20 -7.60 28.10 -2.19
C ASN A 20 -9.13 28.11 -2.18
N GLY A 21 -9.71 29.31 -2.03
CA GLY A 21 -11.12 29.59 -2.27
C GLY A 21 -11.41 29.62 -3.78
N GLY A 22 -11.46 28.46 -4.43
CA GLY A 22 -11.86 28.29 -5.80
C GLY A 22 -12.53 26.92 -5.94
N ASP A 23 -13.79 26.94 -6.35
CA ASP A 23 -14.67 25.83 -6.70
C ASP A 23 -14.56 24.61 -5.75
N ASP A 24 -15.46 24.55 -4.75
CA ASP A 24 -15.48 23.57 -3.66
C ASP A 24 -15.98 22.19 -4.13
N LYS A 25 -15.39 21.68 -5.24
CA LYS A 25 -15.65 20.35 -5.73
C LYS A 25 -14.93 19.35 -4.83
N MET A 26 -15.68 18.59 -4.06
CA MET A 26 -15.14 17.58 -3.13
C MET A 26 -14.17 16.63 -3.84
N LYS A 27 -12.90 16.66 -3.44
CA LYS A 27 -11.84 15.83 -4.05
C LYS A 27 -12.11 14.37 -3.78
N THR A 28 -11.89 13.51 -4.77
CA THR A 28 -12.06 12.07 -4.62
C THR A 28 -10.74 11.40 -4.23
N ALA A 29 -10.81 10.47 -3.26
CA ALA A 29 -9.74 9.54 -2.95
C ALA A 29 -10.20 8.13 -3.27
N LEU A 30 -9.41 7.39 -4.04
CA LEU A 30 -9.64 5.99 -4.37
C LEU A 30 -8.68 5.13 -3.55
N VAL A 31 -9.23 4.31 -2.66
CA VAL A 31 -8.47 3.37 -1.81
C VAL A 31 -8.56 1.99 -2.44
N ALA A 32 -7.46 1.49 -2.94
CA ALA A 32 -7.38 0.14 -3.48
C ALA A 32 -7.22 -0.90 -2.37
N ASP A 33 -7.65 -2.14 -2.66
CA ASP A 33 -7.48 -3.31 -1.77
C ASP A 33 -8.26 -3.23 -0.46
N GLY A 34 -9.58 -3.08 -0.56
CA GLY A 34 -10.51 -2.96 0.58
C GLY A 34 -10.43 -4.10 1.61
N LYS A 35 -9.88 -5.26 1.26
CA LYS A 35 -9.75 -6.45 2.13
C LYS A 35 -8.84 -6.26 3.34
N TYR A 36 -7.93 -5.29 3.32
CA TYR A 36 -6.99 -5.11 4.40
C TYR A 36 -7.57 -4.29 5.56
N ARG A 37 -7.16 -4.59 6.79
CA ARG A 37 -7.54 -3.80 7.98
C ARG A 37 -7.07 -2.35 7.88
N SER A 38 -5.91 -2.13 7.29
CA SER A 38 -5.34 -0.79 7.04
C SER A 38 -6.22 0.05 6.10
N SER A 39 -6.95 -0.58 5.17
CA SER A 39 -7.90 0.13 4.30
C SER A 39 -9.01 0.83 5.09
N ILE A 40 -9.48 0.24 6.19
CA ILE A 40 -10.49 0.87 7.06
C ILE A 40 -9.91 2.15 7.70
N ALA A 41 -8.66 2.10 8.14
CA ALA A 41 -8.00 3.26 8.74
C ALA A 41 -7.78 4.37 7.70
N ALA A 42 -7.31 4.01 6.51
CA ALA A 42 -7.12 4.94 5.40
C ALA A 42 -8.43 5.62 4.97
N VAL A 43 -9.49 4.85 4.77
CA VAL A 43 -10.83 5.34 4.40
C VAL A 43 -11.36 6.33 5.43
N ARG A 44 -11.28 5.99 6.73
CA ARG A 44 -11.71 6.88 7.81
C ARG A 44 -10.88 8.16 7.90
N ALA A 45 -9.57 8.08 7.65
CA ALA A 45 -8.69 9.24 7.68
C ALA A 45 -8.97 10.18 6.50
N LEU A 46 -9.10 9.64 5.29
CA LEU A 46 -9.40 10.41 4.07
C LEU A 46 -10.79 11.06 4.14
N HIS A 47 -11.79 10.34 4.60
CA HIS A 47 -13.14 10.88 4.78
C HIS A 47 -13.15 12.03 5.80
N ARG A 48 -12.45 11.89 6.94
CA ARG A 48 -12.30 12.99 7.91
C ARG A 48 -11.54 14.18 7.35
N ALA A 49 -10.66 13.96 6.39
CA ALA A 49 -9.95 15.02 5.68
C ALA A 49 -10.79 15.71 4.59
N GLY A 50 -12.08 15.33 4.43
CA GLY A 50 -13.00 15.95 3.50
C GLY A 50 -12.97 15.37 2.07
N TYR A 51 -12.37 14.19 1.88
CA TYR A 51 -12.43 13.51 0.59
C TYR A 51 -13.73 12.71 0.46
N ARG A 52 -14.29 12.67 -0.76
CA ARG A 52 -15.17 11.59 -1.17
C ARG A 52 -14.33 10.32 -1.33
N VAL A 53 -14.65 9.26 -0.60
CA VAL A 53 -13.83 8.06 -0.57
C VAL A 53 -14.49 6.93 -1.35
N VAL A 54 -13.81 6.48 -2.38
CA VAL A 54 -14.15 5.30 -3.18
C VAL A 54 -13.22 4.16 -2.81
N VAL A 55 -13.76 2.97 -2.61
CA VAL A 55 -12.94 1.78 -2.31
C VAL A 55 -13.06 0.78 -3.44
N THR A 56 -11.94 0.19 -3.87
CA THR A 56 -11.94 -0.91 -4.83
C THR A 56 -11.50 -2.21 -4.21
N GLN A 57 -12.06 -3.32 -4.71
CA GLN A 57 -11.67 -4.67 -4.34
C GLN A 57 -11.87 -5.65 -5.50
N THR A 58 -10.87 -6.48 -5.75
CA THR A 58 -10.94 -7.58 -6.72
C THR A 58 -11.80 -8.72 -6.19
N ARG A 59 -12.70 -9.25 -7.04
CA ARG A 59 -13.67 -10.30 -6.64
C ARG A 59 -13.01 -11.61 -6.25
N ALA A 60 -12.01 -12.05 -7.03
CA ALA A 60 -11.36 -13.33 -6.82
C ALA A 60 -10.48 -13.37 -5.55
N ASP A 61 -10.08 -12.20 -5.04
CA ASP A 61 -9.19 -12.11 -3.86
C ASP A 61 -9.92 -12.22 -2.52
N VAL A 62 -11.23 -12.27 -2.52
CA VAL A 62 -12.06 -12.33 -1.30
C VAL A 62 -13.27 -13.23 -1.49
N LYS A 63 -13.74 -13.86 -0.41
CA LYS A 63 -14.95 -14.70 -0.41
C LYS A 63 -16.23 -13.90 -0.24
N SER A 64 -16.14 -12.72 0.34
CA SER A 64 -17.27 -11.83 0.64
C SER A 64 -16.83 -10.37 0.60
N ALA A 65 -17.79 -9.46 0.58
CA ALA A 65 -17.50 -8.03 0.62
C ALA A 65 -16.70 -7.67 1.89
N PRO A 66 -15.59 -6.93 1.77
CA PRO A 66 -14.79 -6.54 2.92
C PRO A 66 -15.55 -5.56 3.82
N ALA A 67 -15.23 -5.58 5.12
CA ALA A 67 -15.91 -4.74 6.12
C ALA A 67 -15.85 -3.23 5.81
N VAL A 68 -14.88 -2.79 5.04
CA VAL A 68 -14.78 -1.39 4.61
C VAL A 68 -15.94 -0.96 3.71
N SER A 69 -16.54 -1.87 2.94
CA SER A 69 -17.65 -1.57 2.02
C SER A 69 -18.93 -1.10 2.72
N VAL A 70 -19.10 -1.45 3.99
CA VAL A 70 -20.24 -1.02 4.82
C VAL A 70 -19.87 0.11 5.80
N SER A 71 -18.66 0.67 5.67
CA SER A 71 -18.22 1.79 6.48
C SER A 71 -18.95 3.07 6.10
N LYS A 72 -19.42 3.84 7.08
CA LYS A 72 -20.00 5.18 6.85
C LYS A 72 -19.02 6.19 6.22
N SER A 73 -17.72 5.86 6.21
CA SER A 73 -16.68 6.67 5.59
C SER A 73 -16.31 6.19 4.17
N CYS A 74 -17.02 5.19 3.65
CA CYS A 74 -16.90 4.72 2.26
C CYS A 74 -18.10 5.26 1.50
N ASP A 75 -17.88 6.21 0.61
CA ASP A 75 -18.97 6.86 -0.14
C ASP A 75 -19.39 6.04 -1.35
N ASP A 76 -18.47 5.24 -1.91
CA ASP A 76 -18.73 4.31 -3.01
C ASP A 76 -17.81 3.09 -2.93
N PHE A 77 -18.30 1.93 -3.35
CA PHE A 77 -17.55 0.69 -3.36
C PHE A 77 -17.61 0.03 -4.73
N ARG A 78 -16.44 -0.23 -5.33
CA ARG A 78 -16.31 -0.77 -6.67
C ARG A 78 -15.66 -2.14 -6.66
N TRP A 79 -16.33 -3.10 -7.25
CA TRP A 79 -15.76 -4.38 -7.57
C TRP A 79 -14.92 -4.31 -8.84
N ILE A 80 -13.76 -4.97 -8.79
CA ILE A 80 -12.93 -5.24 -9.98
C ILE A 80 -13.01 -6.75 -10.23
N ASP A 81 -13.38 -7.14 -11.43
CA ASP A 81 -13.48 -8.56 -11.78
C ASP A 81 -12.08 -9.20 -11.91
N GLY A 82 -11.97 -10.46 -11.46
CA GLY A 82 -10.70 -11.17 -11.40
C GLY A 82 -9.91 -10.94 -10.11
N ALA A 83 -8.62 -11.22 -10.15
CA ALA A 83 -7.67 -11.07 -9.05
C ALA A 83 -6.68 -9.93 -9.30
N CYS A 84 -6.08 -9.40 -8.24
CA CYS A 84 -5.05 -8.37 -8.37
C CYS A 84 -3.75 -8.90 -9.03
N ALA A 85 -3.58 -10.22 -9.12
CA ALA A 85 -2.47 -10.88 -9.81
C ALA A 85 -2.72 -11.13 -11.30
N ASP A 86 -3.91 -10.86 -11.82
CA ASP A 86 -4.24 -11.09 -13.22
C ASP A 86 -3.50 -10.09 -14.12
N ALA A 87 -3.15 -10.53 -15.32
CA ALA A 87 -2.37 -9.72 -16.27
C ALA A 87 -3.10 -8.43 -16.69
N ASP A 88 -4.44 -8.43 -16.70
CA ASP A 88 -5.29 -7.31 -17.09
C ASP A 88 -5.75 -6.45 -15.90
N TYR A 89 -5.24 -6.69 -14.70
CA TYR A 89 -5.62 -5.94 -13.50
C TYR A 89 -5.31 -4.45 -13.63
N ALA A 90 -4.18 -4.10 -14.21
CA ALA A 90 -3.80 -2.71 -14.41
C ALA A 90 -4.80 -1.96 -15.30
N GLU A 91 -5.22 -2.56 -16.42
CA GLU A 91 -6.22 -2.01 -17.34
C GLU A 91 -7.57 -1.78 -16.64
N LYS A 92 -7.99 -2.74 -15.83
CA LYS A 92 -9.23 -2.65 -15.06
C LYS A 92 -9.17 -1.50 -14.03
N MET A 93 -8.03 -1.35 -13.33
CA MET A 93 -7.82 -0.23 -12.42
C MET A 93 -7.81 1.12 -13.14
N LEU A 94 -7.12 1.22 -14.27
CA LEU A 94 -7.12 2.44 -15.11
C LEU A 94 -8.52 2.78 -15.60
N SER A 95 -9.34 1.78 -15.93
CA SER A 95 -10.74 1.99 -16.32
C SER A 95 -11.57 2.58 -15.18
N VAL A 96 -11.39 2.09 -13.96
CA VAL A 96 -12.05 2.68 -12.78
C VAL A 96 -11.59 4.10 -12.53
N LEU A 97 -10.28 4.39 -12.66
CA LEU A 97 -9.74 5.74 -12.44
C LEU A 97 -10.30 6.77 -13.42
N LYS A 98 -10.59 6.38 -14.67
CA LYS A 98 -11.18 7.25 -15.69
C LYS A 98 -12.59 7.75 -15.34
N GLU A 99 -13.27 7.10 -14.41
CA GLU A 99 -14.60 7.55 -13.95
C GLU A 99 -14.53 8.77 -13.03
N TYR A 100 -13.32 9.13 -12.55
CA TYR A 100 -13.10 10.20 -11.57
C TYR A 100 -12.12 11.24 -12.13
N GLU A 101 -12.31 12.49 -11.73
CA GLU A 101 -11.43 13.59 -12.12
C GLU A 101 -10.18 13.63 -11.23
N HIS A 102 -9.08 13.08 -11.73
CA HIS A 102 -7.77 13.06 -11.06
C HIS A 102 -7.82 12.72 -9.55
N PRO A 103 -8.35 11.55 -9.16
CA PRO A 103 -8.48 11.17 -7.75
C PRO A 103 -7.11 10.98 -7.11
N VAL A 104 -7.04 11.07 -5.79
CA VAL A 104 -5.88 10.58 -5.03
C VAL A 104 -5.98 9.07 -4.94
N LEU A 105 -5.03 8.35 -5.54
CA LEU A 105 -4.94 6.89 -5.47
C LEU A 105 -4.11 6.46 -4.28
N PHE A 106 -4.72 5.69 -3.38
CA PHE A 106 -4.09 5.14 -2.18
C PHE A 106 -4.04 3.61 -2.27
N CYS A 107 -2.86 3.06 -2.58
CA CYS A 107 -2.63 1.62 -2.67
C CYS A 107 -2.29 1.04 -1.29
N VAL A 108 -3.03 0.02 -0.86
CA VAL A 108 -2.82 -0.66 0.42
C VAL A 108 -2.11 -2.00 0.25
N GLY A 109 -2.44 -2.75 -0.79
CA GLY A 109 -1.83 -4.04 -1.10
C GLY A 109 -0.54 -3.90 -1.89
N ALA A 110 0.45 -4.75 -1.61
CA ALA A 110 1.73 -4.70 -2.29
C ALA A 110 1.63 -5.03 -3.79
N VAL A 111 0.71 -5.92 -4.19
CA VAL A 111 0.51 -6.24 -5.61
C VAL A 111 0.03 -4.99 -6.36
N THR A 112 -1.00 -4.32 -5.86
CA THR A 112 -1.52 -3.09 -6.46
C THR A 112 -0.46 -1.98 -6.47
N LEU A 113 0.29 -1.82 -5.37
CA LEU A 113 1.36 -0.85 -5.27
C LEU A 113 2.46 -1.10 -6.31
N ASN A 114 2.87 -2.36 -6.50
CA ASN A 114 3.85 -2.75 -7.51
C ASN A 114 3.31 -2.57 -8.94
N THR A 115 2.03 -2.85 -9.17
CA THR A 115 1.37 -2.63 -10.48
C THR A 115 1.38 -1.15 -10.85
N VAL A 116 1.01 -0.28 -9.92
CA VAL A 116 1.03 1.18 -10.14
C VAL A 116 2.45 1.70 -10.36
N ALA A 117 3.42 1.21 -9.60
CA ALA A 117 4.82 1.60 -9.76
C ALA A 117 5.40 1.16 -11.11
N ALA A 118 5.04 -0.04 -11.59
CA ALA A 118 5.50 -0.58 -12.87
C ALA A 118 4.93 0.17 -14.09
N ARG A 119 3.71 0.72 -13.96
CA ARG A 119 3.02 1.48 -15.02
C ARG A 119 2.78 2.93 -14.61
N ARG A 120 3.75 3.50 -13.93
CA ARG A 120 3.68 4.82 -13.27
C ARG A 120 3.11 5.92 -14.16
N GLU A 121 3.57 6.04 -15.39
CA GLU A 121 3.16 7.12 -16.29
C GLU A 121 1.67 7.04 -16.65
N GLU A 122 1.18 5.85 -16.91
CA GLU A 122 -0.24 5.63 -17.23
C GLU A 122 -1.15 5.97 -16.05
N PHE A 123 -0.75 5.55 -14.84
CA PHE A 123 -1.50 5.89 -13.63
C PHE A 123 -1.40 7.37 -13.28
N ALA A 124 -0.23 8.00 -13.46
CA ALA A 124 -0.02 9.42 -13.18
C ALA A 124 -0.80 10.33 -14.13
N ALA A 125 -1.11 9.86 -15.34
CA ALA A 125 -1.99 10.57 -16.26
C ALA A 125 -3.46 10.67 -15.76
N LEU A 126 -3.86 9.80 -14.84
CA LEU A 126 -5.26 9.69 -14.39
C LEU A 126 -5.45 9.95 -12.89
N ALA A 127 -4.41 9.86 -12.07
CA ALA A 127 -4.52 9.96 -10.62
C ALA A 127 -3.25 10.56 -9.98
N ASN A 128 -3.43 11.16 -8.81
CA ASN A 128 -2.32 11.59 -7.96
C ASN A 128 -2.00 10.50 -6.94
N PHE A 129 -0.74 10.14 -6.79
CA PHE A 129 -0.31 9.16 -5.78
C PHE A 129 1.13 9.43 -5.29
N LEU A 130 1.41 8.96 -4.08
CA LEU A 130 2.74 9.01 -3.50
C LEU A 130 3.27 7.57 -3.33
N ILE A 131 3.95 7.07 -4.35
CA ILE A 131 4.54 5.73 -4.40
C ILE A 131 6.00 5.88 -4.83
N ALA A 132 6.91 5.18 -4.15
CA ALA A 132 8.32 5.17 -4.53
C ALA A 132 8.54 4.61 -5.96
N PRO A 133 9.64 4.94 -6.63
CA PRO A 133 10.03 4.30 -7.89
C PRO A 133 10.08 2.78 -7.77
N LYS A 134 9.84 2.09 -8.90
CA LYS A 134 9.77 0.61 -8.92
C LYS A 134 11.04 -0.04 -8.40
N GLU A 135 12.19 0.51 -8.76
CA GLU A 135 13.52 0.02 -8.34
C GLU A 135 13.69 0.11 -6.82
N THR A 136 13.19 1.20 -6.22
CA THR A 136 13.20 1.37 -4.76
C THR A 136 12.29 0.35 -4.08
N LEU A 137 11.11 0.11 -4.64
CA LEU A 137 10.19 -0.89 -4.09
C LEU A 137 10.77 -2.30 -4.20
N ASP A 138 11.42 -2.63 -5.31
CA ASP A 138 12.07 -3.94 -5.50
C ASP A 138 13.19 -4.14 -4.48
N ALA A 139 14.04 -3.15 -4.29
CA ALA A 139 15.10 -3.20 -3.30
C ALA A 139 14.56 -3.35 -1.85
N LEU A 140 13.47 -2.66 -1.51
CA LEU A 140 12.84 -2.75 -0.18
C LEU A 140 12.06 -4.06 0.04
N ASN A 141 11.60 -4.71 -1.03
CA ASN A 141 10.90 -5.98 -0.95
C ASN A 141 11.86 -7.20 -0.90
N ASP A 142 13.12 -7.00 -1.24
CA ASP A 142 14.18 -8.00 -1.11
C ASP A 142 14.76 -7.94 0.32
N LYS A 143 14.49 -8.98 1.11
CA LYS A 143 14.90 -9.02 2.52
C LYS A 143 16.41 -9.11 2.69
N GLU A 144 17.11 -9.77 1.75
CA GLU A 144 18.56 -9.85 1.75
C GLU A 144 19.17 -8.45 1.55
N SER A 145 18.73 -7.75 0.50
CA SER A 145 19.17 -6.37 0.21
C SER A 145 18.92 -5.44 1.40
N VAL A 146 17.75 -5.54 2.04
CA VAL A 146 17.41 -4.74 3.22
C VAL A 146 18.30 -5.10 4.41
N HIS A 147 18.57 -6.38 4.63
CA HIS A 147 19.44 -6.85 5.71
C HIS A 147 20.87 -6.33 5.53
N GLN A 148 21.45 -6.52 4.35
CA GLN A 148 22.80 -6.03 4.03
C GLN A 148 22.88 -4.50 4.18
N ARG A 149 21.88 -3.78 3.70
CA ARG A 149 21.84 -2.31 3.84
C ARG A 149 21.76 -1.87 5.30
N ALA A 150 21.03 -2.60 6.12
CA ALA A 150 20.96 -2.33 7.57
C ALA A 150 22.31 -2.53 8.25
N LEU A 151 23.05 -3.61 7.90
CA LEU A 151 24.41 -3.85 8.39
C LEU A 151 25.38 -2.73 8.00
N GLU A 152 25.37 -2.29 6.71
CA GLU A 152 26.19 -1.18 6.24
C GLU A 152 25.93 0.12 7.01
N LEU A 153 24.69 0.34 7.44
CA LEU A 153 24.29 1.52 8.21
C LEU A 153 24.51 1.38 9.72
N GLY A 154 25.04 0.23 10.18
CA GLY A 154 25.24 -0.06 11.60
C GLY A 154 23.92 -0.24 12.37
N ILE A 155 22.83 -0.55 11.69
CA ILE A 155 21.54 -0.83 12.32
C ILE A 155 21.54 -2.26 12.83
N PRO A 156 21.22 -2.51 14.12
CA PRO A 156 21.14 -3.85 14.66
C PRO A 156 20.10 -4.70 13.91
N VAL A 157 20.52 -5.87 13.45
CA VAL A 157 19.68 -6.85 12.76
C VAL A 157 19.69 -8.18 13.50
N PRO A 158 18.64 -9.00 13.40
CA PRO A 158 18.66 -10.36 13.90
C PRO A 158 19.80 -11.17 13.27
N ARG A 159 20.42 -12.06 14.04
CA ARG A 159 21.41 -12.99 13.51
C ARG A 159 20.77 -13.89 12.44
N GLU A 160 21.44 -14.03 11.33
CA GLU A 160 21.09 -15.00 10.30
C GLU A 160 21.93 -16.26 10.44
N TYR A 161 21.34 -17.39 10.08
CA TYR A 161 21.98 -18.69 10.09
C TYR A 161 22.02 -19.22 8.67
N ASP A 162 23.21 -19.56 8.21
CA ASP A 162 23.41 -20.29 6.96
C ASP A 162 23.60 -21.78 7.33
N GLY A 163 22.51 -22.55 7.21
CA GLY A 163 22.48 -23.96 7.59
C GLY A 163 21.83 -24.23 8.95
N THR A 164 22.43 -25.12 9.76
CA THR A 164 21.84 -25.52 11.04
C THR A 164 22.04 -24.45 12.11
N PRO A 165 20.97 -23.97 12.74
CA PRO A 165 21.09 -23.01 13.83
C PRO A 165 21.79 -23.58 15.06
N GLU A 166 22.57 -22.75 15.76
CA GLU A 166 23.22 -23.11 17.01
C GLU A 166 22.24 -23.15 18.19
N SER A 167 21.11 -22.47 18.07
CA SER A 167 20.09 -22.41 19.12
C SER A 167 18.69 -22.21 18.53
N TYR A 168 17.67 -22.67 19.25
CA TYR A 168 16.27 -22.58 18.91
C TYR A 168 15.50 -21.79 19.99
N PRO A 169 14.31 -21.19 19.66
CA PRO A 169 13.61 -21.25 18.36
C PRO A 169 14.20 -20.30 17.32
N VAL A 170 14.07 -20.64 16.06
CA VAL A 170 14.43 -19.76 14.92
C VAL A 170 13.24 -19.49 14.02
N VAL A 171 13.25 -18.33 13.36
CA VAL A 171 12.22 -17.95 12.40
C VAL A 171 12.76 -18.17 10.99
N VAL A 172 12.10 -19.04 10.24
CA VAL A 172 12.40 -19.29 8.83
C VAL A 172 11.47 -18.42 7.97
N LYS A 173 12.06 -17.64 7.05
CA LYS A 173 11.31 -16.76 6.13
C LYS A 173 11.85 -16.93 4.72
N PRO A 174 10.99 -16.91 3.67
CA PRO A 174 11.47 -16.84 2.30
C PRO A 174 12.09 -15.45 2.04
N HIS A 175 13.09 -15.37 1.18
CA HIS A 175 13.75 -14.11 0.78
C HIS A 175 12.74 -13.08 0.28
N CYS A 176 11.81 -13.49 -0.58
CA CYS A 176 10.78 -12.62 -1.12
C CYS A 176 9.40 -13.26 -0.94
N GLY A 177 8.61 -12.78 0.00
CA GLY A 177 7.32 -13.37 0.36
C GLY A 177 6.20 -13.18 -0.66
N GLU A 178 6.34 -12.24 -1.59
CA GLU A 178 5.28 -11.89 -2.55
C GLU A 178 5.53 -12.49 -3.95
N LYS A 179 6.77 -12.74 -4.34
CA LYS A 179 7.10 -13.33 -5.66
C LYS A 179 6.56 -14.75 -5.88
N PHE A 180 6.21 -15.47 -4.83
CA PHE A 180 5.89 -16.90 -4.93
C PHE A 180 4.43 -17.23 -4.69
N GLY A 181 3.53 -16.23 -4.58
CA GLY A 181 2.12 -16.49 -4.31
C GLY A 181 1.85 -17.27 -3.02
N LEU A 182 2.80 -17.25 -2.08
CA LEU A 182 2.70 -17.99 -0.83
C LEU A 182 1.52 -17.50 -0.01
N LYS A 183 0.65 -18.42 0.38
CA LYS A 183 -0.42 -18.15 1.35
C LYS A 183 0.21 -17.64 2.64
N ALA A 184 -0.54 -16.86 3.43
CA ALA A 184 -0.07 -16.28 4.68
C ALA A 184 0.62 -17.31 5.62
N ALA A 185 0.14 -18.55 5.65
CA ALA A 185 0.71 -19.66 6.41
C ALA A 185 2.11 -20.12 5.91
N GLY A 186 2.48 -19.80 4.65
CA GLY A 186 3.79 -20.16 4.09
C GLY A 186 4.80 -19.02 4.10
N ARG A 187 4.46 -17.85 4.68
CA ARG A 187 5.34 -16.67 4.69
C ARG A 187 6.41 -16.69 5.77
N PHE A 188 6.22 -17.48 6.79
CA PHE A 188 7.22 -17.77 7.83
C PHE A 188 6.88 -19.04 8.58
N GLY A 189 7.87 -19.66 9.17
CA GLY A 189 7.73 -20.78 10.09
C GLY A 189 8.59 -20.54 11.35
N VAL A 190 8.22 -21.20 12.43
CA VAL A 190 9.07 -21.26 13.63
C VAL A 190 9.56 -22.69 13.76
N ALA A 191 10.87 -22.88 13.71
CA ALA A 191 11.49 -24.18 13.99
C ALA A 191 11.92 -24.19 15.46
N ASN A 192 11.57 -25.26 16.16
CA ASN A 192 11.85 -25.43 17.58
C ASN A 192 12.96 -26.44 17.85
N ASN A 193 13.31 -27.29 16.91
CA ASN A 193 14.43 -28.23 16.88
C ASN A 193 14.71 -28.64 15.44
#